data_c0efa8e228b01ba80c36675b3e8036c7
#
_entry.id   c0efa8e228b01ba80c36675b3e8036c7
#
_cell.length_a   1.000
_cell.length_b   1.000
_cell.length_c   1.000
_cell.angle_alpha   90.00
_cell.angle_beta   90.00
_cell.angle_gamma   90.00
#
_symmetry.space_group_name_H-M   'P 1'
#
loop_
_entity.id
_entity.type
_entity.pdbx_description
1 polymer ?
#
loop_
_entity_poly.entity_id
_entity_poly.type
_entity_poly.pdbx_seq_one_letter_code
_entity_poly.pdbx_strand_id
1 'polypeptide(L)'
;MRDKIYIATKTGATTTEGFWKELHTSLEKLKTDYIDIYQFHNPAFCPKPGDGTGLYEAMLEAKDKGMIRHIGITNHRLNVAHEAIDSGLYETLQFPFCYLATDKDLELVQDCKKAGMGFIAMKALSGGLINNSAAAYAYLAQFDNVLPIWGVQRESELDEFLSYIDNPPALTPALQAVIDHDREELQGEFCRGCGYCMPCPAGIEINNCARMSLMIRRAPSAAQLTDEMQAKMRKIEECLHCGRCKSKCPYGLDTPTLLEKNYKDYCEILAGKAY
;
A
#
# COMPACT_ATOMS: atom_id res chain seq x y z
N MET A 1 19.48 9.42 19.28
CA MET A 1 18.76 9.53 17.98
C MET A 1 17.56 8.59 17.95
N ARG A 2 17.70 7.33 18.45
CA ARG A 2 16.59 6.34 18.49
C ARG A 2 15.34 6.85 19.22
N ASP A 3 15.52 7.58 20.29
CA ASP A 3 14.50 8.20 21.13
C ASP A 3 13.74 9.38 20.49
N LYS A 4 14.20 9.83 19.31
CA LYS A 4 13.61 10.94 18.55
C LYS A 4 12.83 10.51 17.30
N ILE A 5 12.78 9.20 17.03
CA ILE A 5 12.10 8.65 15.86
C ILE A 5 11.18 7.51 16.28
N TYR A 6 10.11 7.32 15.52
CA TYR A 6 9.23 6.16 15.64
C TYR A 6 9.57 5.14 14.55
N ILE A 7 9.83 3.90 14.95
CA ILE A 7 10.10 2.79 14.02
C ILE A 7 8.86 1.91 13.95
N ALA A 8 8.34 1.74 12.74
CA ALA A 8 7.26 0.80 12.44
C ALA A 8 7.77 -0.28 11.49
N THR A 9 7.58 -1.54 11.84
CA THR A 9 7.84 -2.67 10.94
C THR A 9 6.78 -3.76 11.12
N LYS A 10 6.93 -4.88 10.43
CA LYS A 10 5.85 -5.85 10.24
C LYS A 10 6.37 -7.27 10.33
N THR A 11 5.45 -8.20 10.61
CA THR A 11 5.68 -9.64 10.49
C THR A 11 4.70 -10.26 9.51
N GLY A 12 5.19 -11.12 8.62
CA GLY A 12 4.38 -11.99 7.76
C GLY A 12 4.21 -13.40 8.31
N ALA A 13 4.67 -13.65 9.54
CA ALA A 13 4.66 -14.96 10.15
C ALA A 13 3.25 -15.54 10.30
N THR A 14 3.14 -16.83 10.07
CA THR A 14 1.90 -17.61 10.24
C THR A 14 2.00 -18.60 11.41
N THR A 15 3.14 -18.60 12.10
CA THR A 15 3.41 -19.42 13.29
C THR A 15 4.11 -18.58 14.35
N THR A 16 3.97 -18.96 15.62
CA THR A 16 4.62 -18.28 16.75
C THR A 16 6.15 -18.33 16.65
N GLU A 17 6.72 -19.44 16.20
CA GLU A 17 8.17 -19.57 15.96
C GLU A 17 8.63 -18.57 14.89
N GLY A 18 7.92 -18.48 13.77
CA GLY A 18 8.17 -17.53 12.70
C GLY A 18 8.09 -16.08 13.20
N PHE A 19 7.07 -15.77 14.02
CA PHE A 19 6.90 -14.45 14.64
C PHE A 19 8.13 -14.03 15.44
N TRP A 20 8.59 -14.88 16.36
CA TRP A 20 9.76 -14.57 17.18
C TRP A 20 11.04 -14.42 16.36
N LYS A 21 11.23 -15.27 15.36
CA LYS A 21 12.36 -15.18 14.43
C LYS A 21 12.38 -13.86 13.70
N GLU A 22 11.24 -13.43 13.14
CA GLU A 22 11.13 -12.17 12.39
C GLU A 22 11.30 -10.95 13.30
N LEU A 23 10.73 -10.97 14.50
CA LEU A 23 10.90 -9.89 15.48
C LEU A 23 12.37 -9.72 15.89
N HIS A 24 13.06 -10.80 16.29
CA HIS A 24 14.47 -10.75 16.64
C HIS A 24 15.34 -10.28 15.46
N THR A 25 15.07 -10.78 14.26
CA THR A 25 15.76 -10.32 13.05
C THR A 25 15.55 -8.82 12.80
N SER A 26 14.35 -8.31 13.05
CA SER A 26 14.05 -6.88 12.91
C SER A 26 14.82 -6.04 13.91
N LEU A 27 14.84 -6.42 15.18
CA LEU A 27 15.57 -5.74 16.24
C LEU A 27 17.08 -5.72 15.96
N GLU A 28 17.65 -6.86 15.56
CA GLU A 28 19.05 -7.00 15.21
C GLU A 28 19.45 -6.08 14.04
N LYS A 29 18.68 -6.16 12.93
CA LYS A 29 18.98 -5.36 11.72
C LYS A 29 18.78 -3.87 11.93
N LEU A 30 17.78 -3.48 12.71
CA LEU A 30 17.53 -2.08 13.07
C LEU A 30 18.46 -1.57 14.17
N LYS A 31 19.24 -2.46 14.80
CA LYS A 31 20.17 -2.13 15.91
C LYS A 31 19.47 -1.38 17.04
N THR A 32 18.33 -1.92 17.49
CA THR A 32 17.51 -1.34 18.56
C THR A 32 16.93 -2.44 19.43
N ASP A 33 16.67 -2.11 20.69
CA ASP A 33 16.10 -3.04 21.67
C ASP A 33 14.57 -3.08 21.60
N TYR A 34 13.95 -2.11 20.91
CA TYR A 34 12.50 -2.03 20.79
C TYR A 34 12.05 -1.43 19.46
N ILE A 35 10.84 -1.79 19.06
CA ILE A 35 10.10 -1.25 17.91
C ILE A 35 8.89 -0.49 18.44
N ASP A 36 8.62 0.71 17.92
CA ASP A 36 7.49 1.50 18.40
C ASP A 36 6.15 0.90 17.94
N ILE A 37 6.02 0.53 16.67
CA ILE A 37 4.80 -0.09 16.12
C ILE A 37 5.18 -1.39 15.40
N TYR A 38 4.71 -2.52 15.92
CA TYR A 38 4.90 -3.81 15.25
C TYR A 38 3.56 -4.33 14.74
N GLN A 39 3.51 -4.72 13.46
CA GLN A 39 2.25 -4.94 12.76
C GLN A 39 2.19 -6.33 12.13
N PHE A 40 1.03 -6.98 12.18
CA PHE A 40 0.75 -8.11 11.31
C PHE A 40 0.63 -7.64 9.86
N HIS A 41 1.33 -8.30 8.94
CA HIS A 41 1.46 -7.86 7.54
C HIS A 41 0.41 -8.52 6.64
N ASN A 42 -0.70 -7.85 6.41
CA ASN A 42 -1.77 -8.27 5.50
C ASN A 42 -2.26 -9.72 5.71
N PRO A 43 -2.52 -10.13 6.96
CA PRO A 43 -3.05 -11.45 7.22
C PRO A 43 -4.40 -11.64 6.53
N ALA A 44 -4.73 -12.91 6.19
CA ALA A 44 -6.01 -13.24 5.56
C ALA A 44 -7.20 -13.19 6.54
N PHE A 45 -6.92 -13.12 7.83
CA PHE A 45 -7.87 -13.03 8.97
C PHE A 45 -7.34 -12.02 9.98
N CYS A 46 -8.14 -11.65 10.95
CA CYS A 46 -7.73 -10.79 12.06
C CYS A 46 -7.21 -11.68 13.22
N PRO A 47 -5.89 -11.73 13.51
CA PRO A 47 -5.36 -12.46 14.65
C PRO A 47 -5.96 -11.97 15.97
N LYS A 48 -6.42 -12.90 16.83
CA LYS A 48 -7.07 -12.62 18.11
C LYS A 48 -6.65 -13.62 19.17
N PRO A 49 -6.78 -13.29 20.46
CA PRO A 49 -6.55 -14.26 21.52
C PRO A 49 -7.45 -15.50 21.36
N GLY A 50 -6.86 -16.68 21.48
CA GLY A 50 -7.58 -17.94 21.41
C GLY A 50 -8.03 -18.36 20.01
N ASP A 51 -7.54 -17.75 18.93
CA ASP A 51 -7.84 -18.14 17.55
C ASP A 51 -7.16 -19.44 17.08
N GLY A 52 -6.37 -20.05 17.96
CA GLY A 52 -5.63 -21.29 17.71
C GLY A 52 -4.28 -21.09 17.02
N THR A 53 -3.92 -19.87 16.60
CA THR A 53 -2.61 -19.58 15.97
C THR A 53 -1.53 -19.22 16.98
N GLY A 54 -1.93 -18.66 18.15
CA GLY A 54 -1.02 -18.12 19.16
C GLY A 54 -0.26 -16.85 18.73
N LEU A 55 -0.58 -16.30 17.56
CA LEU A 55 0.14 -15.12 17.02
C LEU A 55 -0.13 -13.87 17.84
N TYR A 56 -1.38 -13.66 18.26
CA TYR A 56 -1.73 -12.49 19.04
C TYR A 56 -1.15 -12.57 20.45
N GLU A 57 -1.13 -13.76 21.06
CA GLU A 57 -0.47 -14.02 22.34
C GLU A 57 1.03 -13.74 22.28
N ALA A 58 1.70 -14.14 21.19
CA ALA A 58 3.12 -13.82 20.97
C ALA A 58 3.36 -12.31 20.84
N MET A 59 2.41 -11.57 20.21
CA MET A 59 2.46 -10.11 20.11
C MET A 59 2.33 -9.46 21.50
N LEU A 60 1.41 -9.94 22.34
CA LEU A 60 1.26 -9.47 23.72
C LEU A 60 2.50 -9.75 24.55
N GLU A 61 3.05 -10.96 24.46
CA GLU A 61 4.29 -11.33 25.15
C GLU A 61 5.47 -10.43 24.74
N ALA A 62 5.58 -10.11 23.43
CA ALA A 62 6.62 -9.20 22.94
C ALA A 62 6.44 -7.77 23.51
N LYS A 63 5.18 -7.33 23.66
CA LYS A 63 4.85 -6.04 24.29
C LYS A 63 5.21 -6.04 25.78
N ASP A 64 4.86 -7.09 26.49
CA ASP A 64 5.16 -7.24 27.94
C ASP A 64 6.69 -7.29 28.19
N LYS A 65 7.44 -7.89 27.28
CA LYS A 65 8.92 -7.88 27.31
C LYS A 65 9.54 -6.54 26.91
N GLY A 66 8.75 -5.55 26.51
CA GLY A 66 9.22 -4.23 26.08
C GLY A 66 9.89 -4.22 24.70
N MET A 67 9.83 -5.31 23.95
CA MET A 67 10.41 -5.42 22.60
C MET A 67 9.60 -4.64 21.57
N ILE A 68 8.30 -4.44 21.82
CA ILE A 68 7.41 -3.59 21.01
C ILE A 68 6.58 -2.71 21.94
N ARG A 69 6.16 -1.52 21.44
CA ARG A 69 5.36 -0.58 22.24
C ARG A 69 3.89 -0.63 21.87
N HIS A 70 3.57 -0.67 20.58
CA HIS A 70 2.22 -0.61 20.05
C HIS A 70 1.96 -1.76 19.09
N ILE A 71 0.76 -2.34 19.18
CA ILE A 71 0.31 -3.45 18.34
C ILE A 71 -0.49 -2.89 17.18
N GLY A 72 -0.11 -3.24 15.95
CA GLY A 72 -0.81 -2.82 14.76
C GLY A 72 -1.12 -3.97 13.80
N ILE A 73 -1.93 -3.65 12.82
CA ILE A 73 -2.23 -4.53 11.69
C ILE A 73 -2.20 -3.75 10.39
N THR A 74 -1.68 -4.37 9.33
CA THR A 74 -1.81 -3.82 7.97
C THR A 74 -2.73 -4.70 7.15
N ASN A 75 -3.58 -4.11 6.34
CA ASN A 75 -4.42 -4.89 5.44
C ASN A 75 -4.76 -4.14 4.15
N HIS A 76 -5.30 -4.87 3.17
CA HIS A 76 -5.88 -4.36 1.93
C HIS A 76 -7.34 -4.79 1.77
N ARG A 77 -7.87 -5.55 2.71
CA ARG A 77 -9.24 -6.08 2.71
C ARG A 77 -10.05 -5.34 3.76
N LEU A 78 -11.12 -4.69 3.33
CA LEU A 78 -12.00 -3.93 4.22
C LEU A 78 -12.59 -4.79 5.34
N ASN A 79 -13.01 -6.02 5.02
CA ASN A 79 -13.59 -6.92 6.03
C ASN A 79 -12.63 -7.21 7.19
N VAL A 80 -11.34 -7.47 6.90
CA VAL A 80 -10.33 -7.72 7.95
C VAL A 80 -10.01 -6.43 8.70
N ALA A 81 -10.00 -5.29 8.00
CA ALA A 81 -9.78 -3.99 8.62
C ALA A 81 -10.91 -3.64 9.62
N HIS A 82 -12.17 -3.81 9.23
CA HIS A 82 -13.31 -3.62 10.15
C HIS A 82 -13.27 -4.61 11.30
N GLU A 83 -12.94 -5.88 11.06
CA GLU A 83 -12.78 -6.88 12.12
C GLU A 83 -11.70 -6.47 13.14
N ALA A 84 -10.61 -5.86 12.68
CA ALA A 84 -9.56 -5.35 13.56
C ALA A 84 -10.05 -4.17 14.42
N ILE A 85 -10.83 -3.25 13.84
CA ILE A 85 -11.46 -2.13 14.57
C ILE A 85 -12.42 -2.66 15.63
N ASP A 86 -13.34 -3.54 15.23
CA ASP A 86 -14.40 -4.08 16.09
C ASP A 86 -13.83 -4.91 17.24
N SER A 87 -12.67 -5.53 17.05
CA SER A 87 -12.01 -6.32 18.09
C SER A 87 -11.51 -5.48 19.26
N GLY A 88 -11.19 -4.20 19.05
CA GLY A 88 -10.55 -3.34 20.04
C GLY A 88 -9.13 -3.76 20.44
N LEU A 89 -8.50 -4.67 19.70
CA LEU A 89 -7.22 -5.29 20.05
C LEU A 89 -6.01 -4.56 19.47
N TYR A 90 -6.21 -3.71 18.46
CA TYR A 90 -5.16 -3.05 17.70
C TYR A 90 -5.15 -1.55 17.97
N GLU A 91 -3.95 -1.00 18.12
CA GLU A 91 -3.74 0.43 18.36
C GLU A 91 -3.57 1.20 17.04
N THR A 92 -3.13 0.51 15.97
CA THR A 92 -2.99 1.10 14.64
C THR A 92 -3.48 0.19 13.53
N LEU A 93 -4.11 0.79 12.52
CA LEU A 93 -4.43 0.15 11.24
C LEU A 93 -3.63 0.84 10.13
N GLN A 94 -2.86 0.07 9.36
CA GLN A 94 -2.24 0.57 8.14
C GLN A 94 -3.01 0.05 6.93
N PHE A 95 -3.61 0.96 6.17
CA PHE A 95 -4.47 0.65 5.02
C PHE A 95 -4.19 1.60 3.84
N PRO A 96 -4.40 1.18 2.56
CA PRO A 96 -4.26 2.09 1.42
C PRO A 96 -5.24 3.24 1.51
N PHE A 97 -4.73 4.47 1.49
CA PHE A 97 -5.57 5.65 1.50
C PHE A 97 -4.89 6.84 0.80
N CYS A 98 -5.59 7.43 -0.15
CA CYS A 98 -5.20 8.61 -0.91
C CYS A 98 -6.45 9.30 -1.45
N TYR A 99 -6.33 10.37 -2.20
CA TYR A 99 -7.51 11.07 -2.75
C TYR A 99 -8.29 10.29 -3.84
N LEU A 100 -7.83 9.10 -4.23
CA LEU A 100 -8.58 8.14 -5.07
C LEU A 100 -9.37 7.12 -4.22
N ALA A 101 -9.49 7.38 -2.93
CA ALA A 101 -10.25 6.55 -2.00
C ALA A 101 -11.74 6.54 -2.33
N THR A 102 -12.38 5.41 -2.09
CA THR A 102 -13.82 5.24 -2.20
C THR A 102 -14.53 5.67 -0.92
N ASP A 103 -15.86 5.81 -0.96
CA ASP A 103 -16.65 6.11 0.23
C ASP A 103 -16.44 5.09 1.36
N LYS A 104 -16.24 3.81 1.01
CA LYS A 104 -15.94 2.74 1.98
C LYS A 104 -14.58 2.93 2.67
N ASP A 105 -13.58 3.45 1.94
CA ASP A 105 -12.27 3.75 2.51
C ASP A 105 -12.36 4.97 3.44
N LEU A 106 -13.20 5.96 3.08
CA LEU A 106 -13.49 7.11 3.94
C LEU A 106 -14.22 6.71 5.23
N GLU A 107 -15.21 5.81 5.12
CA GLU A 107 -15.92 5.24 6.25
C GLU A 107 -14.93 4.52 7.19
N LEU A 108 -14.03 3.70 6.67
CA LEU A 108 -12.99 3.01 7.45
C LEU A 108 -12.13 3.99 8.26
N VAL A 109 -11.71 5.12 7.66
CA VAL A 109 -10.94 6.17 8.36
C VAL A 109 -11.75 6.76 9.52
N GLN A 110 -13.05 7.00 9.32
CA GLN A 110 -13.92 7.53 10.36
C GLN A 110 -14.15 6.50 11.48
N ASP A 111 -14.26 5.22 11.14
CA ASP A 111 -14.46 4.16 12.14
C ASP A 111 -13.19 3.96 12.98
N CYS A 112 -12.00 4.03 12.39
CA CYS A 112 -10.75 4.10 13.15
C CYS A 112 -10.73 5.28 14.12
N LYS A 113 -11.17 6.46 13.67
CA LYS A 113 -11.25 7.66 14.53
C LYS A 113 -12.19 7.45 15.71
N LYS A 114 -13.38 6.91 15.48
CA LYS A 114 -14.37 6.61 16.54
C LYS A 114 -13.83 5.60 17.55
N ALA A 115 -13.07 4.62 17.08
CA ALA A 115 -12.46 3.59 17.91
C ALA A 115 -11.18 4.06 18.64
N GLY A 116 -10.70 5.28 18.41
CA GLY A 116 -9.42 5.76 18.95
C GLY A 116 -8.20 5.04 18.38
N MET A 117 -8.33 4.41 17.21
CA MET A 117 -7.28 3.68 16.51
C MET A 117 -6.55 4.62 15.55
N GLY A 118 -5.21 4.66 15.60
CA GLY A 118 -4.39 5.41 14.65
C GLY A 118 -4.47 4.83 13.24
N PHE A 119 -4.65 5.67 12.23
CA PHE A 119 -4.71 5.24 10.84
C PHE A 119 -3.42 5.63 10.10
N ILE A 120 -2.69 4.64 9.57
CA ILE A 120 -1.49 4.85 8.77
C ILE A 120 -1.86 4.68 7.29
N ALA A 121 -1.86 5.78 6.55
CA ALA A 121 -2.21 5.80 5.13
C ALA A 121 -1.04 5.31 4.27
N MET A 122 -1.04 4.05 3.87
CA MET A 122 -0.10 3.55 2.87
C MET A 122 -0.58 3.85 1.46
N LYS A 123 0.33 3.83 0.49
CA LYS A 123 0.03 4.15 -0.91
C LYS A 123 -0.55 5.56 -1.10
N ALA A 124 -0.12 6.51 -0.29
CA ALA A 124 -0.56 7.91 -0.33
C ALA A 124 -0.40 8.56 -1.73
N LEU A 125 0.57 8.08 -2.54
CA LEU A 125 0.77 8.45 -3.95
C LEU A 125 0.26 7.38 -4.94
N SER A 126 -0.64 6.50 -4.52
CA SER A 126 -1.23 5.44 -5.36
C SER A 126 -0.20 4.58 -6.12
N GLY A 127 0.99 4.37 -5.51
CA GLY A 127 2.09 3.62 -6.13
C GLY A 127 2.68 4.30 -7.37
N GLY A 128 2.73 5.63 -7.39
CA GLY A 128 3.30 6.46 -8.45
C GLY A 128 2.28 6.91 -9.50
N LEU A 129 0.98 6.66 -9.32
CA LEU A 129 -0.06 7.19 -10.21
C LEU A 129 -0.44 8.63 -9.85
N ILE A 130 -0.28 9.03 -8.60
CA ILE A 130 -0.41 10.39 -8.13
C ILE A 130 0.97 11.03 -8.19
N ASN A 131 1.11 12.07 -9.01
CA ASN A 131 2.37 12.77 -9.26
C ASN A 131 2.39 14.22 -8.73
N ASN A 132 1.27 14.72 -8.18
CA ASN A 132 1.22 16.00 -7.49
C ASN A 132 1.25 15.77 -5.96
N SER A 133 2.44 15.91 -5.39
CA SER A 133 2.68 15.69 -3.96
C SER A 133 1.94 16.69 -3.08
N ALA A 134 1.83 17.96 -3.51
CA ALA A 134 1.11 19.01 -2.78
C ALA A 134 -0.39 18.71 -2.68
N ALA A 135 -1.01 18.24 -3.78
CA ALA A 135 -2.41 17.82 -3.77
C ALA A 135 -2.63 16.60 -2.86
N ALA A 136 -1.72 15.62 -2.90
CA ALA A 136 -1.78 14.45 -2.03
C ALA A 136 -1.65 14.82 -0.56
N TYR A 137 -0.69 15.69 -0.23
CA TYR A 137 -0.46 16.17 1.12
C TYR A 137 -1.68 16.95 1.62
N ALA A 138 -2.13 17.96 0.87
CA ALA A 138 -3.26 18.82 1.24
C ALA A 138 -4.55 18.03 1.44
N TYR A 139 -4.79 16.99 0.65
CA TYR A 139 -5.93 16.10 0.84
C TYR A 139 -5.85 15.31 2.14
N LEU A 140 -4.70 14.66 2.41
CA LEU A 140 -4.55 13.81 3.59
C LEU A 140 -4.47 14.62 4.89
N ALA A 141 -3.97 15.84 4.84
CA ALA A 141 -3.91 16.74 5.99
C ALA A 141 -5.28 17.18 6.53
N GLN A 142 -6.38 16.91 5.80
CA GLN A 142 -7.74 17.17 6.31
C GLN A 142 -8.20 16.17 7.37
N PHE A 143 -7.48 15.04 7.54
CA PHE A 143 -7.83 13.97 8.47
C PHE A 143 -6.86 13.97 9.64
N ASP A 144 -7.34 14.38 10.81
CA ASP A 144 -6.54 14.53 12.03
C ASP A 144 -6.07 13.20 12.65
N ASN A 145 -6.67 12.08 12.26
CA ASN A 145 -6.30 10.73 12.69
C ASN A 145 -5.49 9.94 11.65
N VAL A 146 -5.12 10.56 10.52
CA VAL A 146 -4.41 9.90 9.42
C VAL A 146 -2.94 10.33 9.37
N LEU A 147 -2.04 9.36 9.45
CA LEU A 147 -0.61 9.55 9.24
C LEU A 147 -0.23 8.97 7.87
N PRO A 148 0.06 9.79 6.84
CA PRO A 148 0.52 9.27 5.56
C PRO A 148 1.97 8.78 5.62
N ILE A 149 2.24 7.67 4.92
CA ILE A 149 3.61 7.24 4.63
C ILE A 149 3.90 7.43 3.15
N TRP A 150 4.90 8.25 2.87
CA TRP A 150 5.29 8.64 1.53
C TRP A 150 6.30 7.65 0.95
N GLY A 151 6.09 7.26 -0.31
CA GLY A 151 7.08 6.50 -1.06
C GLY A 151 8.11 7.45 -1.67
N VAL A 152 9.31 7.50 -1.11
CA VAL A 152 10.42 8.35 -1.55
C VAL A 152 11.47 7.48 -2.21
N GLN A 153 11.91 7.84 -3.42
CA GLN A 153 12.95 7.13 -4.18
C GLN A 153 14.16 8.02 -4.50
N ARG A 154 14.00 9.35 -4.42
CA ARG A 154 15.03 10.33 -4.72
C ARG A 154 15.15 11.34 -3.60
N GLU A 155 16.35 11.89 -3.44
CA GLU A 155 16.63 12.94 -2.45
C GLU A 155 15.73 14.17 -2.66
N SER A 156 15.53 14.59 -3.91
CA SER A 156 14.63 15.70 -4.25
C SER A 156 13.18 15.48 -3.80
N GLU A 157 12.68 14.25 -3.82
CA GLU A 157 11.35 13.91 -3.32
C GLU A 157 11.29 14.02 -1.79
N LEU A 158 12.38 13.64 -1.11
CA LEU A 158 12.49 13.83 0.34
C LEU A 158 12.52 15.31 0.70
N ASP A 159 13.34 16.12 0.01
CA ASP A 159 13.44 17.56 0.23
C ASP A 159 12.09 18.24 0.03
N GLU A 160 11.33 17.83 -0.99
CA GLU A 160 9.98 18.33 -1.26
C GLU A 160 9.04 18.06 -0.07
N PHE A 161 8.97 16.81 0.42
CA PHE A 161 8.12 16.49 1.58
C PHE A 161 8.62 17.14 2.88
N LEU A 162 9.92 17.31 3.07
CA LEU A 162 10.46 18.02 4.22
C LEU A 162 10.08 19.50 4.19
N SER A 163 10.01 20.13 3.02
CA SER A 163 9.57 21.52 2.88
C SER A 163 8.13 21.76 3.35
N TYR A 164 7.30 20.73 3.33
CA TYR A 164 5.91 20.80 3.80
C TYR A 164 5.78 20.84 5.33
N ILE A 165 6.85 20.55 6.07
CA ILE A 165 6.88 20.70 7.54
C ILE A 165 6.77 22.17 7.89
N ASP A 166 7.51 23.04 7.19
CA ASP A 166 7.53 24.47 7.45
C ASP A 166 6.40 25.22 6.71
N ASN A 167 6.04 24.73 5.51
CA ASN A 167 5.03 25.35 4.64
C ASN A 167 4.05 24.29 4.11
N PRO A 168 3.13 23.78 4.96
CA PRO A 168 2.21 22.73 4.56
C PRO A 168 1.25 23.25 3.46
N PRO A 169 1.12 22.52 2.33
CA PRO A 169 0.17 22.87 1.29
C PRO A 169 -1.27 22.86 1.84
N ALA A 170 -1.99 23.96 1.65
CA ALA A 170 -3.42 24.02 1.92
C ALA A 170 -4.21 23.56 0.69
N LEU A 171 -5.37 22.94 0.90
CA LEU A 171 -6.24 22.51 -0.20
C LEU A 171 -6.91 23.73 -0.84
N THR A 172 -6.27 24.26 -1.88
CA THR A 172 -6.78 25.37 -2.68
C THR A 172 -7.70 24.86 -3.80
N PRO A 173 -8.52 25.73 -4.43
CA PRO A 173 -9.31 25.37 -5.61
C PRO A 173 -8.46 24.80 -6.75
N ALA A 174 -7.22 25.28 -6.91
CA ALA A 174 -6.30 24.76 -7.93
C ALA A 174 -5.86 23.32 -7.63
N LEU A 175 -5.51 22.99 -6.38
CA LEU A 175 -5.18 21.63 -5.96
C LEU A 175 -6.40 20.72 -5.98
N GLN A 176 -7.59 21.24 -5.66
CA GLN A 176 -8.84 20.48 -5.80
C GLN A 176 -9.11 20.12 -7.26
N ALA A 177 -8.90 21.04 -8.19
CA ALA A 177 -9.05 20.76 -9.63
C ALA A 177 -8.09 19.65 -10.13
N VAL A 178 -6.86 19.60 -9.59
CA VAL A 178 -5.92 18.47 -9.86
C VAL A 178 -6.49 17.16 -9.35
N ILE A 179 -7.02 17.15 -8.13
CA ILE A 179 -7.64 15.95 -7.53
C ILE A 179 -8.83 15.47 -8.36
N ASP A 180 -9.70 16.40 -8.77
CA ASP A 180 -10.90 16.08 -9.54
C ASP A 180 -10.55 15.53 -10.91
N HIS A 181 -9.57 16.14 -11.59
CA HIS A 181 -9.04 15.63 -12.87
C HIS A 181 -8.45 14.22 -12.72
N ASP A 182 -7.63 14.00 -11.69
CA ASP A 182 -7.04 12.69 -11.41
C ASP A 182 -8.10 11.63 -11.09
N ARG A 183 -9.15 12.01 -10.39
CA ARG A 183 -10.29 11.13 -10.12
C ARG A 183 -11.03 10.74 -11.39
N GLU A 184 -11.27 11.68 -12.30
CA GLU A 184 -11.90 11.40 -13.58
C GLU A 184 -11.04 10.49 -14.45
N GLU A 185 -9.74 10.76 -14.53
CA GLU A 185 -8.81 10.01 -15.38
C GLU A 185 -8.54 8.59 -14.85
N LEU A 186 -8.53 8.42 -13.52
CA LEU A 186 -8.29 7.15 -12.84
C LEU A 186 -9.59 6.47 -12.40
N GLN A 187 -10.73 6.82 -13.01
CA GLN A 187 -11.98 6.12 -12.75
C GLN A 187 -11.92 4.65 -13.17
N GLY A 188 -12.49 3.79 -12.35
CA GLY A 188 -12.69 2.38 -12.64
C GLY A 188 -11.66 1.44 -12.00
N GLU A 189 -11.64 0.23 -12.53
CA GLU A 189 -10.81 -0.85 -12.02
C GLU A 189 -9.37 -0.72 -12.54
N PHE A 190 -8.42 -0.43 -11.67
CA PHE A 190 -7.00 -0.44 -11.99
C PHE A 190 -6.16 -1.18 -10.96
N CYS A 191 -5.04 -1.75 -11.39
CA CYS A 191 -4.13 -2.46 -10.50
C CYS A 191 -3.40 -1.49 -9.56
N ARG A 192 -3.52 -1.71 -8.25
CA ARG A 192 -2.87 -0.91 -7.18
C ARG A 192 -1.38 -1.23 -6.99
N GLY A 193 -0.81 -2.16 -7.79
CA GLY A 193 0.62 -2.52 -7.75
C GLY A 193 1.08 -3.16 -6.44
N CYS A 194 0.19 -3.77 -5.66
CA CYS A 194 0.52 -4.32 -4.34
C CYS A 194 1.33 -5.63 -4.37
N GLY A 195 1.28 -6.39 -5.47
CA GLY A 195 2.08 -7.61 -5.68
C GLY A 195 1.54 -8.89 -5.01
N TYR A 196 0.42 -8.87 -4.29
CA TYR A 196 -0.09 -10.09 -3.61
C TYR A 196 -0.53 -11.21 -4.54
N CYS A 197 -0.77 -10.90 -5.81
CA CYS A 197 -1.02 -11.90 -6.86
C CYS A 197 0.24 -12.64 -7.31
N MET A 198 1.43 -12.17 -6.92
CA MET A 198 2.71 -12.79 -7.28
C MET A 198 3.05 -14.00 -6.39
N PRO A 199 3.95 -14.91 -6.84
CA PRO A 199 4.48 -15.00 -8.18
C PRO A 199 3.47 -15.57 -9.18
N CYS A 200 3.57 -15.14 -10.44
CA CYS A 200 2.82 -15.75 -11.54
C CYS A 200 3.50 -17.05 -11.99
N PRO A 201 2.78 -18.16 -12.22
CA PRO A 201 3.37 -19.40 -12.70
C PRO A 201 3.99 -19.28 -14.11
N ALA A 202 3.50 -18.34 -14.95
CA ALA A 202 4.09 -18.02 -16.24
C ALA A 202 5.20 -16.94 -16.15
N GLY A 203 5.58 -16.48 -14.96
CA GLY A 203 6.63 -15.49 -14.78
C GLY A 203 6.25 -14.05 -15.15
N ILE A 204 4.95 -13.73 -15.30
CA ILE A 204 4.48 -12.38 -15.59
C ILE A 204 4.62 -11.50 -14.36
N GLU A 205 5.23 -10.32 -14.50
CA GLU A 205 5.27 -9.27 -13.45
C GLU A 205 3.92 -8.53 -13.37
N ILE A 206 2.90 -9.22 -12.86
CA ILE A 206 1.50 -8.77 -12.90
C ILE A 206 1.31 -7.38 -12.31
N ASN A 207 1.93 -7.10 -11.15
CA ASN A 207 1.81 -5.83 -10.44
C ASN A 207 2.35 -4.62 -11.23
N ASN A 208 3.23 -4.83 -12.18
CA ASN A 208 3.74 -3.81 -13.09
C ASN A 208 2.93 -3.79 -14.39
N CYS A 209 2.76 -4.94 -15.02
CA CYS A 209 2.14 -5.06 -16.34
C CYS A 209 0.65 -4.69 -16.34
N ALA A 210 -0.10 -5.04 -15.29
CA ALA A 210 -1.55 -4.80 -15.23
C ALA A 210 -1.95 -3.32 -14.99
N ARG A 211 -0.98 -2.40 -14.95
CA ARG A 211 -1.20 -0.94 -14.84
C ARG A 211 -0.34 -0.13 -15.79
N MET A 212 0.27 -0.79 -16.77
CA MET A 212 1.25 -0.17 -17.66
C MET A 212 0.68 1.01 -18.45
N SER A 213 -0.54 0.94 -18.92
CA SER A 213 -1.22 2.03 -19.62
C SER A 213 -1.27 3.32 -18.80
N LEU A 214 -1.52 3.22 -17.50
CA LEU A 214 -1.51 4.37 -16.59
C LEU A 214 -0.09 4.86 -16.31
N MET A 215 0.87 3.94 -16.15
CA MET A 215 2.26 4.30 -15.90
C MET A 215 2.89 5.06 -17.06
N ILE A 216 2.59 4.70 -18.32
CA ILE A 216 3.08 5.42 -19.49
C ILE A 216 2.56 6.85 -19.53
N ARG A 217 1.30 7.07 -19.15
CA ARG A 217 0.65 8.39 -19.20
C ARG A 217 0.99 9.30 -18.02
N ARG A 218 1.41 8.74 -16.89
CA ARG A 218 1.59 9.48 -15.63
C ARG A 218 3.00 9.48 -15.06
N ALA A 219 3.86 8.57 -15.49
CA ALA A 219 5.27 8.51 -15.10
C ALA A 219 6.15 8.92 -16.30
N PRO A 220 7.47 9.08 -16.15
CA PRO A 220 8.36 9.24 -17.29
C PRO A 220 8.21 8.07 -18.26
N SER A 221 7.49 8.30 -19.36
CA SER A 221 7.10 7.27 -20.34
C SER A 221 8.30 6.55 -20.95
N ALA A 222 9.40 7.24 -21.17
CA ALA A 222 10.63 6.65 -21.72
C ALA A 222 11.13 5.45 -20.88
N ALA A 223 10.97 5.48 -19.57
CA ALA A 223 11.35 4.38 -18.68
C ALA A 223 10.46 3.15 -18.84
N GLN A 224 9.24 3.33 -19.34
CA GLN A 224 8.25 2.28 -19.55
C GLN A 224 8.31 1.67 -20.96
N LEU A 225 9.08 2.26 -21.87
CA LEU A 225 9.17 1.84 -23.28
C LEU A 225 10.52 1.19 -23.66
N THR A 226 11.36 0.91 -22.66
CA THR A 226 12.66 0.24 -22.85
C THR A 226 12.50 -1.19 -23.36
N ASP A 227 13.53 -1.74 -24.02
CA ASP A 227 13.53 -3.13 -24.50
C ASP A 227 13.27 -4.13 -23.37
N GLU A 228 13.79 -3.86 -22.16
CA GLU A 228 13.54 -4.67 -20.97
C GLU A 228 12.06 -4.69 -20.62
N MET A 229 11.42 -3.51 -20.59
CA MET A 229 9.99 -3.41 -20.28
C MET A 229 9.13 -4.03 -21.37
N GLN A 230 9.50 -3.89 -22.64
CA GLN A 230 8.83 -4.56 -23.75
C GLN A 230 8.89 -6.08 -23.61
N ALA A 231 10.04 -6.63 -23.18
CA ALA A 231 10.16 -8.07 -22.92
C ALA A 231 9.25 -8.53 -21.77
N LYS A 232 9.15 -7.72 -20.68
CA LYS A 232 8.22 -8.00 -19.58
C LYS A 232 6.76 -7.95 -20.01
N MET A 233 6.39 -6.99 -20.85
CA MET A 233 5.02 -6.88 -21.37
C MET A 233 4.66 -8.03 -22.32
N ARG A 234 5.58 -8.42 -23.23
CA ARG A 234 5.40 -9.59 -24.09
C ARG A 234 5.15 -10.89 -23.31
N LYS A 235 5.68 -11.01 -22.10
CA LYS A 235 5.45 -12.18 -21.24
C LYS A 235 3.97 -12.44 -20.95
N ILE A 236 3.10 -11.43 -21.15
CA ILE A 236 1.65 -11.57 -21.00
C ILE A 236 1.08 -12.57 -22.00
N GLU A 237 1.67 -12.72 -23.19
CA GLU A 237 1.25 -13.70 -24.21
C GLU A 237 1.35 -15.16 -23.72
N GLU A 238 2.20 -15.41 -22.72
CA GLU A 238 2.35 -16.72 -22.11
C GLU A 238 1.37 -16.98 -20.96
N CYS A 239 0.35 -16.12 -20.80
CA CYS A 239 -0.63 -16.26 -19.72
C CYS A 239 -1.36 -17.61 -19.81
N LEU A 240 -1.31 -18.38 -18.73
CA LEU A 240 -1.99 -19.68 -18.63
C LEU A 240 -3.50 -19.58 -18.37
N HIS A 241 -4.05 -18.40 -18.26
CA HIS A 241 -5.45 -18.11 -17.90
C HIS A 241 -5.94 -18.88 -16.64
N CYS A 242 -5.03 -19.23 -15.74
CA CYS A 242 -5.30 -20.06 -14.55
C CYS A 242 -6.11 -19.33 -13.46
N GLY A 243 -6.37 -18.02 -13.58
CA GLY A 243 -7.17 -17.23 -12.64
C GLY A 243 -6.54 -16.98 -11.26
N ARG A 244 -5.35 -17.51 -10.99
CA ARG A 244 -4.68 -17.40 -9.68
C ARG A 244 -4.47 -15.95 -9.24
N CYS A 245 -4.15 -15.05 -10.17
CA CYS A 245 -3.97 -13.63 -9.86
C CYS A 245 -5.27 -12.94 -9.47
N LYS A 246 -6.40 -13.30 -10.12
CA LYS A 246 -7.74 -12.81 -9.79
C LYS A 246 -8.15 -13.27 -8.39
N SER A 247 -7.98 -14.56 -8.06
CA SER A 247 -8.35 -15.11 -6.76
C SER A 247 -7.55 -14.54 -5.58
N LYS A 248 -6.31 -14.09 -5.84
CA LYS A 248 -5.43 -13.47 -4.83
C LYS A 248 -5.55 -11.96 -4.73
N CYS A 249 -6.28 -11.33 -5.65
CA CYS A 249 -6.39 -9.87 -5.66
C CYS A 249 -7.25 -9.38 -4.49
N PRO A 250 -6.71 -8.57 -3.55
CA PRO A 250 -7.49 -8.07 -2.42
C PRO A 250 -8.57 -7.05 -2.84
N TYR A 251 -8.47 -6.54 -4.07
CA TYR A 251 -9.43 -5.58 -4.64
C TYR A 251 -10.46 -6.24 -5.58
N GLY A 252 -10.45 -7.57 -5.70
CA GLY A 252 -11.39 -8.31 -6.56
C GLY A 252 -11.25 -8.06 -8.07
N LEU A 253 -10.10 -7.52 -8.51
CA LEU A 253 -9.89 -7.15 -9.91
C LEU A 253 -9.84 -8.36 -10.83
N ASP A 254 -10.40 -8.23 -12.03
CA ASP A 254 -10.19 -9.17 -13.12
C ASP A 254 -8.80 -8.97 -13.74
N THR A 255 -7.80 -9.43 -13.02
CA THR A 255 -6.40 -9.21 -13.36
C THR A 255 -5.99 -9.79 -14.72
N PRO A 256 -6.47 -10.97 -15.17
CA PRO A 256 -6.20 -11.44 -16.53
C PRO A 256 -6.69 -10.46 -17.60
N THR A 257 -7.92 -9.99 -17.49
CA THR A 257 -8.50 -9.00 -18.43
C THR A 257 -7.72 -7.67 -18.39
N LEU A 258 -7.29 -7.23 -17.20
CA LEU A 258 -6.45 -6.03 -17.08
C LEU A 258 -5.09 -6.19 -17.78
N LEU A 259 -4.45 -7.37 -17.67
CA LEU A 259 -3.20 -7.65 -18.38
C LEU A 259 -3.37 -7.55 -19.88
N GLU A 260 -4.40 -8.19 -20.43
CA GLU A 260 -4.69 -8.17 -21.87
C GLU A 260 -4.94 -6.74 -22.39
N LYS A 261 -5.77 -5.97 -21.68
CA LYS A 261 -6.05 -4.57 -22.02
C LYS A 261 -4.79 -3.71 -22.01
N ASN A 262 -3.97 -3.83 -20.97
CA ASN A 262 -2.72 -3.09 -20.84
C ASN A 262 -1.72 -3.49 -21.92
N TYR A 263 -1.63 -4.77 -22.28
CA TYR A 263 -0.72 -5.24 -23.34
C TYR A 263 -1.16 -4.76 -24.71
N LYS A 264 -2.45 -4.80 -25.02
CA LYS A 264 -3.00 -4.26 -26.27
C LYS A 264 -2.68 -2.78 -26.41
N ASP A 265 -2.98 -1.96 -25.41
CA ASP A 265 -2.67 -0.52 -25.40
C ASP A 265 -1.16 -0.26 -25.56
N TYR A 266 -0.34 -1.07 -24.87
CA TYR A 266 1.11 -1.00 -24.96
C TYR A 266 1.63 -1.24 -26.38
N CYS A 267 1.12 -2.25 -27.07
CA CYS A 267 1.46 -2.55 -28.46
C CYS A 267 1.03 -1.43 -29.42
N GLU A 268 -0.16 -0.85 -29.20
CA GLU A 268 -0.66 0.28 -29.96
C GLU A 268 0.25 1.52 -29.79
N ILE A 269 0.72 1.78 -28.57
CA ILE A 269 1.67 2.89 -28.29
C ILE A 269 3.01 2.65 -28.98
N LEU A 270 3.56 1.45 -28.93
CA LEU A 270 4.78 1.10 -29.64
C LEU A 270 4.62 1.25 -31.17
N ALA A 271 3.40 1.07 -31.70
CA ALA A 271 3.07 1.28 -33.10
C ALA A 271 2.82 2.76 -33.46
N GLY A 272 2.98 3.69 -32.51
CA GLY A 272 2.88 5.14 -32.75
C GLY A 272 1.57 5.79 -32.29
N LYS A 273 0.72 5.09 -31.53
CA LYS A 273 -0.46 5.72 -30.90
C LYS A 273 0.00 6.77 -29.89
N ALA A 274 -0.55 7.96 -29.97
CA ALA A 274 -0.35 9.00 -28.96
C ALA A 274 -0.94 8.58 -27.59
N TYR A 275 -0.32 8.99 -26.51
CA TYR A 275 -0.70 8.68 -25.14
C TYR A 275 -0.66 9.89 -24.21
#